data_a333f7ab787ebe18dc00876bed8450d3
#
_entry.id   a333f7ab787ebe18dc00876bed8450d3
#
_cell.length_a   1.000
_cell.length_b   1.000
_cell.length_c   1.000
_cell.angle_alpha   90.00
_cell.angle_beta   90.00
_cell.angle_gamma   90.00
#
_symmetry.space_group_name_H-M   'P 1'
#
loop_
_entity.id
_entity.type
_entity.pdbx_description
1 polymer ?
#
loop_
_entity_poly.entity_id
_entity_poly.type
_entity_poly.pdbx_seq_one_letter_code
_entity_poly.pdbx_strand_id
1 'polypeptide(L)'
;MKELEYPFDSGYLLKKKRSIKRLLLSDGSVRIKKKIAVLGGSTTNDIINMLELFLLNYGIEPTFYESEYNRYWQDAVFGNEELDSFSPDLIFVHTSNRNILKYPAITDSKEQTDALFAEQMKYFETMWEKIAERYHCPVIQNNFEQPYFRLMGNRDAFDCRGRVNFINRLNTAFADYAASHESFYINDINYVSACYGLDKWSEPSYWHLYKYAMCVPAIPDFAFNLAAIIKSVFGKNKKALVLDLDNTLWGGVVGDDGVDGIEIGQETHMGQVYAEFQKYLGLVKDTGVMLTVCSKNDEENALAGLNHPEGSLKPDDFIMIKANWDNKDRNIEAIAAGLNIGQDALVFLDDNPAERAIVSAQLPTVAVPEMERPEDYIRVVDRSRFFEITAFSSDDLKRNEMYKENAVRAAQQAQFTDYGEYLHSLEMVAVIDDFLPVYLSRITQLTNKSNQFNLTTKRFTTAEMEQVFADDSYIRLYGRLADKFGDNGIVSVVIGKVNGDTLDIDLWLMSCRVLKRDMEYAMLDNLCDRAKQRGLKTVKGYYYPTAKNKMVKELYGDFGFTKVSEDADGNTVWELSLSGYEPKNKYITVERNK
;
A
#
# COMPACT_ATOMS: atom_id res chain seq x y z
N MET A 1 -15.08 -9.71 2.44
CA MET A 1 -15.74 -11.03 2.69
C MET A 1 -14.97 -11.70 3.80
N LYS A 2 -15.64 -12.01 4.92
CA LYS A 2 -14.99 -12.45 6.17
C LYS A 2 -14.19 -13.76 6.00
N GLU A 3 -14.65 -14.68 5.18
CA GLU A 3 -13.97 -15.96 4.92
C GLU A 3 -12.59 -15.81 4.24
N LEU A 4 -12.30 -14.63 3.69
CA LEU A 4 -11.01 -14.29 3.07
C LEU A 4 -10.14 -13.39 3.96
N GLU A 5 -10.54 -13.17 5.21
CA GLU A 5 -9.78 -12.41 6.20
C GLU A 5 -9.04 -13.37 7.14
N TYR A 6 -7.88 -12.95 7.61
CA TYR A 6 -7.09 -13.76 8.55
C TYR A 6 -7.72 -13.71 9.97
N PRO A 7 -7.79 -14.84 10.68
CA PRO A 7 -7.47 -16.20 10.23
C PRO A 7 -8.60 -16.82 9.37
N PHE A 8 -8.22 -17.45 8.25
CA PHE A 8 -9.16 -18.11 7.34
C PHE A 8 -8.97 -19.64 7.36
N ASP A 9 -10.02 -20.37 6.98
CA ASP A 9 -9.96 -21.82 6.80
C ASP A 9 -9.51 -22.16 5.37
N SER A 10 -8.22 -22.54 5.23
CA SER A 10 -7.63 -22.93 3.95
C SER A 10 -8.35 -24.08 3.27
N GLY A 11 -8.86 -25.06 4.02
CA GLY A 11 -9.63 -26.20 3.50
C GLY A 11 -10.98 -25.75 2.92
N TYR A 12 -11.67 -24.84 3.62
CA TYR A 12 -12.90 -24.24 3.14
C TYR A 12 -12.69 -23.45 1.85
N LEU A 13 -11.67 -22.60 1.80
CA LEU A 13 -11.34 -21.78 0.62
C LEU A 13 -11.07 -22.67 -0.61
N LEU A 14 -10.22 -23.68 -0.47
CA LEU A 14 -9.91 -24.64 -1.53
C LEU A 14 -11.17 -25.34 -2.07
N LYS A 15 -12.06 -25.76 -1.17
CA LYS A 15 -13.30 -26.46 -1.51
C LYS A 15 -14.34 -25.55 -2.14
N LYS A 16 -14.41 -24.28 -1.72
CA LYS A 16 -15.48 -23.34 -2.10
C LYS A 16 -15.04 -22.26 -3.09
N LYS A 17 -13.82 -22.33 -3.61
CA LYS A 17 -13.22 -21.30 -4.49
C LYS A 17 -14.16 -20.79 -5.59
N ARG A 18 -14.90 -21.66 -6.28
CA ARG A 18 -15.83 -21.28 -7.36
C ARG A 18 -17.04 -20.49 -6.87
N SER A 19 -17.62 -20.87 -5.73
CA SER A 19 -18.77 -20.16 -5.14
C SER A 19 -18.37 -18.80 -4.58
N ILE A 20 -17.21 -18.72 -3.91
CA ILE A 20 -16.66 -17.49 -3.38
C ILE A 20 -16.37 -16.50 -4.53
N LYS A 21 -15.71 -16.96 -5.62
CA LYS A 21 -15.45 -16.12 -6.79
C LYS A 21 -16.74 -15.55 -7.38
N ARG A 22 -17.77 -16.39 -7.53
CA ARG A 22 -19.07 -15.93 -8.06
C ARG A 22 -19.72 -14.87 -7.17
N LEU A 23 -19.66 -15.03 -5.84
CA LEU A 23 -20.19 -14.04 -4.88
C LEU A 23 -19.42 -12.71 -5.01
N LEU A 24 -18.09 -12.76 -5.04
CA LEU A 24 -17.26 -11.57 -5.21
C LEU A 24 -17.55 -10.82 -6.52
N LEU A 25 -17.76 -11.54 -7.62
CA LEU A 25 -18.07 -10.93 -8.92
C LEU A 25 -19.50 -10.36 -9.00
N SER A 26 -20.42 -10.85 -8.16
CA SER A 26 -21.82 -10.38 -8.13
C SER A 26 -22.13 -9.35 -7.04
N ASP A 27 -21.14 -8.92 -6.24
CA ASP A 27 -21.34 -8.00 -5.11
C ASP A 27 -21.50 -6.52 -5.51
N GLY A 28 -21.37 -6.18 -6.80
CA GLY A 28 -21.48 -4.82 -7.32
C GLY A 28 -20.29 -3.92 -6.98
N SER A 29 -19.24 -4.45 -6.37
CA SER A 29 -18.05 -3.67 -6.02
C SER A 29 -17.29 -3.20 -7.26
N VAL A 30 -16.90 -1.92 -7.28
CA VAL A 30 -16.02 -1.38 -8.32
C VAL A 30 -14.58 -1.79 -8.03
N ARG A 31 -13.98 -2.48 -8.99
CA ARG A 31 -12.59 -2.98 -8.90
C ARG A 31 -11.70 -2.34 -9.95
N ILE A 32 -10.42 -2.13 -9.59
CA ILE A 32 -9.41 -1.75 -10.58
C ILE A 32 -9.00 -3.00 -11.37
N LYS A 33 -9.00 -2.89 -12.70
CA LYS A 33 -8.56 -3.99 -13.57
C LYS A 33 -7.04 -4.00 -13.65
N LYS A 34 -6.42 -5.19 -13.49
CA LYS A 34 -4.97 -5.35 -13.53
C LYS A 34 -4.56 -6.61 -14.26
N LYS A 35 -3.57 -6.50 -15.13
CA LYS A 35 -2.96 -7.60 -15.88
C LYS A 35 -1.75 -8.11 -15.11
N ILE A 36 -1.78 -9.36 -14.67
CA ILE A 36 -0.72 -9.98 -13.87
C ILE A 36 -0.16 -11.17 -14.62
N ALA A 37 1.11 -11.14 -14.98
CA ALA A 37 1.78 -12.29 -15.56
C ALA A 37 2.40 -13.15 -14.44
N VAL A 38 2.19 -14.45 -14.49
CA VAL A 38 2.75 -15.45 -13.59
C VAL A 38 3.73 -16.32 -14.36
N LEU A 39 5.02 -16.14 -14.05
CA LEU A 39 6.12 -16.91 -14.64
C LEU A 39 6.50 -18.04 -13.68
N GLY A 40 6.08 -19.26 -13.97
CA GLY A 40 6.13 -20.39 -13.05
C GLY A 40 7.29 -21.35 -13.28
N GLY A 41 8.12 -21.57 -12.25
CA GLY A 41 9.10 -22.68 -12.16
C GLY A 41 8.48 -23.99 -11.65
N SER A 42 7.20 -23.96 -11.27
CA SER A 42 6.39 -25.10 -10.84
C SER A 42 4.94 -24.89 -11.27
N THR A 43 4.02 -25.80 -10.92
CA THR A 43 2.60 -25.67 -11.25
C THR A 43 1.98 -24.50 -10.48
N THR A 44 1.32 -23.57 -11.17
CA THR A 44 0.81 -22.29 -10.65
C THR A 44 -0.71 -22.15 -10.66
N ASN A 45 -1.43 -23.00 -11.37
CA ASN A 45 -2.88 -22.87 -11.58
C ASN A 45 -3.70 -22.70 -10.29
N ASP A 46 -3.46 -23.52 -9.24
CA ASP A 46 -4.18 -23.37 -7.98
C ASP A 46 -3.74 -22.13 -7.18
N ILE A 47 -2.50 -21.69 -7.34
CA ILE A 47 -2.01 -20.41 -6.79
C ILE A 47 -2.79 -19.26 -7.42
N ILE A 48 -2.89 -19.23 -8.75
CA ILE A 48 -3.64 -18.20 -9.50
C ILE A 48 -5.10 -18.17 -9.06
N ASN A 49 -5.75 -19.34 -8.94
CA ASN A 49 -7.14 -19.43 -8.50
C ASN A 49 -7.37 -18.87 -7.08
N MET A 50 -6.43 -19.12 -6.15
CA MET A 50 -6.51 -18.55 -4.79
C MET A 50 -6.17 -17.06 -4.78
N LEU A 51 -5.12 -16.67 -5.49
CA LEU A 51 -4.71 -15.28 -5.62
C LEU A 51 -5.84 -14.39 -6.15
N GLU A 52 -6.58 -14.89 -7.15
CA GLU A 52 -7.73 -14.18 -7.71
C GLU A 52 -8.78 -13.85 -6.64
N LEU A 53 -9.10 -14.79 -5.73
CA LEU A 53 -10.08 -14.55 -4.67
C LEU A 53 -9.65 -13.42 -3.74
N PHE A 54 -8.40 -13.46 -3.28
CA PHE A 54 -7.88 -12.42 -2.39
C PHE A 54 -7.79 -11.06 -3.09
N LEU A 55 -7.37 -11.02 -4.35
CA LEU A 55 -7.30 -9.76 -5.12
C LEU A 55 -8.69 -9.17 -5.36
N LEU A 56 -9.69 -9.98 -5.72
CA LEU A 56 -11.08 -9.54 -5.85
C LEU A 56 -11.59 -8.95 -4.53
N ASN A 57 -11.28 -9.60 -3.40
CA ASN A 57 -11.64 -9.10 -2.06
C ASN A 57 -10.96 -7.77 -1.73
N TYR A 58 -9.76 -7.53 -2.26
CA TYR A 58 -9.03 -6.26 -2.09
C TYR A 58 -9.42 -5.17 -3.11
N GLY A 59 -10.45 -5.41 -3.92
CA GLY A 59 -10.90 -4.44 -4.93
C GLY A 59 -9.99 -4.36 -6.16
N ILE A 60 -9.35 -5.48 -6.51
CA ILE A 60 -8.54 -5.65 -7.72
C ILE A 60 -9.17 -6.78 -8.53
N GLU A 61 -9.52 -6.50 -9.80
CA GLU A 61 -9.97 -7.50 -10.76
C GLU A 61 -8.80 -7.90 -11.66
N PRO A 62 -8.18 -9.08 -11.40
CA PRO A 62 -7.02 -9.49 -12.14
C PRO A 62 -7.40 -10.17 -13.47
N THR A 63 -6.59 -9.96 -14.50
CA THR A 63 -6.48 -10.85 -15.66
C THR A 63 -5.10 -11.47 -15.62
N PHE A 64 -5.00 -12.79 -15.79
CA PHE A 64 -3.74 -13.49 -15.68
C PHE A 64 -3.21 -13.97 -17.02
N TYR A 65 -1.90 -13.83 -17.21
CA TYR A 65 -1.11 -14.64 -18.10
C TYR A 65 -0.39 -15.69 -17.26
N GLU A 66 -0.41 -16.95 -17.64
CA GLU A 66 0.29 -18.05 -16.99
C GLU A 66 1.29 -18.66 -17.97
N SER A 67 2.60 -18.62 -17.63
CA SER A 67 3.61 -19.27 -18.47
C SER A 67 3.44 -20.78 -18.45
N GLU A 68 3.85 -21.44 -19.52
CA GLU A 68 3.95 -22.90 -19.52
C GLU A 68 4.90 -23.39 -18.39
N TYR A 69 4.64 -24.59 -17.90
CA TYR A 69 5.40 -25.20 -16.83
C TYR A 69 6.93 -25.10 -17.06
N ASN A 70 7.62 -24.52 -16.09
CA ASN A 70 9.08 -24.35 -16.05
C ASN A 70 9.69 -23.53 -17.19
N ARG A 71 8.90 -22.72 -17.90
CA ARG A 71 9.38 -21.81 -18.96
C ARG A 71 9.65 -20.38 -18.48
N TYR A 72 9.52 -20.13 -17.19
CA TYR A 72 9.62 -18.80 -16.59
C TYR A 72 10.88 -18.03 -17.05
N TRP A 73 12.03 -18.71 -17.14
CA TRP A 73 13.29 -18.08 -17.53
C TRP A 73 13.34 -17.82 -19.04
N GLN A 74 12.92 -18.77 -19.85
CA GLN A 74 12.91 -18.65 -21.31
C GLN A 74 11.97 -17.53 -21.75
N ASP A 75 10.75 -17.49 -21.21
CA ASP A 75 9.77 -16.48 -21.54
C ASP A 75 10.26 -15.07 -21.10
N ALA A 76 10.93 -14.96 -19.95
CA ALA A 76 11.51 -13.73 -19.49
C ALA A 76 12.69 -13.24 -20.36
N VAL A 77 13.63 -14.13 -20.69
CA VAL A 77 14.90 -13.75 -21.33
C VAL A 77 14.77 -13.62 -22.84
N PHE A 78 14.12 -14.58 -23.51
CA PHE A 78 13.96 -14.57 -24.96
C PHE A 78 12.68 -13.87 -25.43
N GLY A 79 11.71 -13.71 -24.52
CA GLY A 79 10.39 -13.19 -24.82
C GLY A 79 9.43 -14.25 -25.30
N ASN A 80 8.16 -13.87 -25.32
CA ASN A 80 7.05 -14.69 -25.73
C ASN A 80 5.98 -13.74 -26.34
N GLU A 81 5.57 -13.99 -27.59
CA GLU A 81 4.61 -13.12 -28.29
C GLU A 81 3.28 -12.94 -27.53
N GLU A 82 2.83 -13.97 -26.83
CA GLU A 82 1.61 -13.91 -26.03
C GLU A 82 1.81 -13.02 -24.80
N LEU A 83 2.93 -13.17 -24.08
CA LEU A 83 3.28 -12.35 -22.93
C LEU A 83 3.50 -10.89 -23.35
N ASP A 84 4.20 -10.65 -24.47
CA ASP A 84 4.44 -9.30 -24.99
C ASP A 84 3.12 -8.61 -25.37
N SER A 85 2.20 -9.34 -26.04
CA SER A 85 0.86 -8.84 -26.37
C SER A 85 -0.04 -8.65 -25.15
N PHE A 86 0.17 -9.44 -24.10
CA PHE A 86 -0.56 -9.31 -22.84
C PHE A 86 -0.24 -7.98 -22.14
N SER A 87 0.99 -7.48 -22.25
CA SER A 87 1.43 -6.20 -21.64
C SER A 87 1.05 -6.12 -20.15
N PRO A 88 1.78 -6.82 -19.26
CA PRO A 88 1.41 -6.94 -17.86
C PRO A 88 1.60 -5.63 -17.07
N ASP A 89 0.69 -5.37 -16.12
CA ASP A 89 0.85 -4.32 -15.10
C ASP A 89 1.79 -4.76 -13.95
N LEU A 90 2.04 -6.07 -13.81
CA LEU A 90 2.88 -6.68 -12.81
C LEU A 90 3.30 -8.08 -13.24
N ILE A 91 4.55 -8.45 -12.98
CA ILE A 91 5.06 -9.80 -13.19
C ILE A 91 5.38 -10.45 -11.84
N PHE A 92 4.83 -11.64 -11.63
CA PHE A 92 5.17 -12.50 -10.51
C PHE A 92 6.00 -13.70 -11.00
N VAL A 93 7.21 -13.83 -10.45
CA VAL A 93 8.12 -14.97 -10.74
C VAL A 93 8.03 -15.97 -9.59
N HIS A 94 7.38 -17.10 -9.87
CA HIS A 94 7.19 -18.18 -8.91
C HIS A 94 8.28 -19.22 -9.03
N THR A 95 9.30 -19.12 -8.18
CA THR A 95 10.36 -20.13 -8.04
C THR A 95 10.41 -20.64 -6.59
N SER A 96 11.04 -21.78 -6.41
CA SER A 96 11.26 -22.45 -5.13
C SER A 96 12.67 -23.01 -5.07
N ASN A 97 13.07 -23.61 -3.96
CA ASN A 97 14.37 -24.30 -3.85
C ASN A 97 14.59 -25.38 -4.93
N ARG A 98 13.51 -25.83 -5.61
CA ARG A 98 13.56 -26.78 -6.73
C ARG A 98 14.07 -26.17 -8.03
N ASN A 99 14.11 -24.84 -8.13
CA ASN A 99 14.57 -24.10 -9.30
C ASN A 99 16.03 -23.63 -9.19
N ILE A 100 16.70 -23.99 -8.11
CA ILE A 100 18.14 -23.81 -7.99
C ILE A 100 18.83 -24.77 -8.97
N LEU A 101 19.63 -24.23 -9.89
CA LEU A 101 20.25 -24.98 -11.00
C LEU A 101 21.12 -26.11 -10.48
N LYS A 102 21.98 -25.83 -9.49
CA LYS A 102 22.88 -26.78 -8.90
C LYS A 102 23.23 -26.43 -7.47
N TYR A 103 23.17 -27.42 -6.59
CA TYR A 103 23.62 -27.29 -5.22
C TYR A 103 25.10 -27.69 -5.09
N PRO A 104 25.85 -27.14 -4.11
CA PRO A 104 27.19 -27.59 -3.80
C PRO A 104 27.24 -29.09 -3.49
N ALA A 105 28.28 -29.75 -3.97
CA ALA A 105 28.59 -31.12 -3.61
C ALA A 105 29.50 -31.16 -2.35
N ILE A 106 29.44 -32.28 -1.62
CA ILE A 106 30.28 -32.46 -0.40
C ILE A 106 31.78 -32.39 -0.70
N THR A 107 32.16 -32.68 -1.93
CA THR A 107 33.56 -32.65 -2.40
C THR A 107 33.99 -31.27 -2.88
N ASP A 108 33.11 -30.31 -3.01
CA ASP A 108 33.44 -28.99 -3.55
C ASP A 108 34.31 -28.20 -2.56
N SER A 109 35.26 -27.46 -3.10
CA SER A 109 36.02 -26.47 -2.35
C SER A 109 35.14 -25.21 -2.12
N LYS A 110 35.63 -24.32 -1.26
CA LYS A 110 34.95 -23.02 -1.05
C LYS A 110 34.87 -22.22 -2.34
N GLU A 111 35.93 -22.19 -3.13
CA GLU A 111 35.99 -21.46 -4.41
C GLU A 111 34.99 -22.04 -5.43
N GLN A 112 34.83 -23.36 -5.46
CA GLN A 112 33.82 -24.02 -6.32
C GLN A 112 32.40 -23.66 -5.87
N THR A 113 32.15 -23.65 -4.56
CA THR A 113 30.85 -23.24 -4.01
C THR A 113 30.53 -21.78 -4.30
N ASP A 114 31.54 -20.90 -4.18
CA ASP A 114 31.39 -19.48 -4.49
C ASP A 114 31.13 -19.24 -6.00
N ALA A 115 31.77 -20.06 -6.87
CA ALA A 115 31.49 -20.01 -8.31
C ALA A 115 30.07 -20.47 -8.65
N LEU A 116 29.58 -21.54 -8.02
CA LEU A 116 28.17 -21.97 -8.17
C LEU A 116 27.17 -20.90 -7.71
N PHE A 117 27.49 -20.25 -6.60
CA PHE A 117 26.64 -19.13 -6.10
C PHE A 117 26.60 -17.98 -7.11
N ALA A 118 27.76 -17.57 -7.65
CA ALA A 118 27.84 -16.50 -8.64
C ALA A 118 27.10 -16.86 -9.95
N GLU A 119 27.20 -18.11 -10.41
CA GLU A 119 26.46 -18.60 -11.57
C GLU A 119 24.95 -18.56 -11.35
N GLN A 120 24.48 -18.99 -10.17
CA GLN A 120 23.07 -18.96 -9.82
C GLN A 120 22.54 -17.53 -9.72
N MET A 121 23.28 -16.60 -9.12
CA MET A 121 22.90 -15.19 -9.06
C MET A 121 22.82 -14.58 -10.46
N LYS A 122 23.85 -14.77 -11.28
CA LYS A 122 23.86 -14.28 -12.66
C LYS A 122 22.66 -14.79 -13.48
N TYR A 123 22.24 -16.04 -13.24
CA TYR A 123 21.06 -16.62 -13.90
C TYR A 123 19.79 -15.81 -13.58
N PHE A 124 19.56 -15.47 -12.31
CA PHE A 124 18.43 -14.69 -11.88
C PHE A 124 18.53 -13.20 -12.27
N GLU A 125 19.67 -12.58 -12.06
CA GLU A 125 19.92 -11.17 -12.44
C GLU A 125 19.68 -10.96 -13.93
N THR A 126 20.19 -11.85 -14.80
CA THR A 126 19.93 -11.78 -16.24
C THR A 126 18.43 -11.83 -16.55
N MET A 127 17.67 -12.67 -15.85
CA MET A 127 16.22 -12.76 -16.02
C MET A 127 15.53 -11.48 -15.57
N TRP A 128 15.88 -10.95 -14.40
CA TRP A 128 15.27 -9.73 -13.84
C TRP A 128 15.56 -8.49 -14.70
N GLU A 129 16.80 -8.35 -15.17
CA GLU A 129 17.20 -7.28 -16.09
C GLU A 129 16.39 -7.33 -17.39
N LYS A 130 16.22 -8.53 -17.98
CA LYS A 130 15.43 -8.69 -19.21
C LYS A 130 13.95 -8.43 -19.01
N ILE A 131 13.38 -8.79 -17.86
CA ILE A 131 12.00 -8.43 -17.49
C ILE A 131 11.87 -6.90 -17.38
N ALA A 132 12.78 -6.25 -16.66
CA ALA A 132 12.75 -4.79 -16.48
C ALA A 132 12.91 -4.04 -17.80
N GLU A 133 13.85 -4.45 -18.65
CA GLU A 133 14.08 -3.87 -19.99
C GLU A 133 12.84 -3.97 -20.91
N ARG A 134 12.09 -5.08 -20.84
CA ARG A 134 11.02 -5.37 -21.79
C ARG A 134 9.66 -4.88 -21.34
N TYR A 135 9.31 -5.09 -20.06
CA TYR A 135 7.94 -4.90 -19.59
C TYR A 135 7.73 -3.63 -18.76
N HIS A 136 8.80 -3.04 -18.22
CA HIS A 136 8.74 -1.80 -17.44
C HIS A 136 7.67 -1.78 -16.35
N CYS A 137 7.38 -2.92 -15.73
CA CYS A 137 6.37 -3.07 -14.68
C CYS A 137 6.99 -3.64 -13.41
N PRO A 138 6.31 -3.52 -12.24
CA PRO A 138 6.75 -4.12 -10.99
C PRO A 138 6.95 -5.63 -11.11
N VAL A 139 8.01 -6.12 -10.46
CA VAL A 139 8.35 -7.54 -10.38
C VAL A 139 8.26 -8.01 -8.94
N ILE A 140 7.57 -9.12 -8.71
CA ILE A 140 7.58 -9.83 -7.44
C ILE A 140 8.29 -11.17 -7.67
N GLN A 141 9.36 -11.41 -6.93
CA GLN A 141 10.14 -12.64 -6.97
C GLN A 141 9.99 -13.40 -5.67
N ASN A 142 9.73 -14.72 -5.72
CA ASN A 142 9.90 -15.54 -4.54
C ASN A 142 11.39 -15.62 -4.17
N ASN A 143 11.71 -15.51 -2.89
CA ASN A 143 12.94 -16.08 -2.38
C ASN A 143 12.79 -17.62 -2.26
N PHE A 144 13.65 -18.31 -1.52
CA PHE A 144 13.63 -19.75 -1.40
C PHE A 144 13.28 -20.18 0.02
N GLU A 145 12.37 -21.14 0.13
CA GLU A 145 12.12 -21.90 1.35
C GLU A 145 13.30 -22.84 1.66
N GLN A 146 13.46 -23.22 2.91
CA GLN A 146 14.51 -24.17 3.32
C GLN A 146 14.28 -25.58 2.73
N PRO A 147 15.34 -26.36 2.48
CA PRO A 147 15.21 -27.71 1.96
C PRO A 147 14.60 -28.62 3.04
N TYR A 148 13.80 -29.60 2.64
CA TYR A 148 13.16 -30.54 3.57
C TYR A 148 14.14 -31.54 4.19
N PHE A 149 15.40 -31.61 3.74
CA PHE A 149 16.44 -32.44 4.31
C PHE A 149 17.78 -31.72 4.38
N ARG A 150 18.61 -32.09 5.36
CA ARG A 150 19.94 -31.56 5.61
C ARG A 150 20.96 -32.70 5.56
N LEU A 151 21.84 -32.69 4.54
CA LEU A 151 22.78 -33.75 4.32
C LEU A 151 23.84 -33.87 5.45
N MET A 152 24.24 -32.72 6.01
CA MET A 152 25.23 -32.62 7.07
C MET A 152 24.62 -32.32 8.45
N GLY A 153 23.33 -32.54 8.64
CA GLY A 153 22.66 -32.20 9.87
C GLY A 153 22.77 -30.70 10.21
N ASN A 154 23.10 -30.36 11.47
CA ASN A 154 23.24 -28.95 11.89
C ASN A 154 24.42 -28.23 11.21
N ARG A 155 25.44 -28.95 10.74
CA ARG A 155 26.57 -28.38 9.99
C ARG A 155 26.12 -27.75 8.66
N ASP A 156 25.04 -28.22 8.09
CA ASP A 156 24.46 -27.71 6.84
C ASP A 156 24.17 -26.18 6.87
N ALA A 157 23.93 -25.64 8.05
CA ALA A 157 23.62 -24.23 8.23
C ALA A 157 24.84 -23.29 8.09
N PHE A 158 26.05 -23.76 8.34
CA PHE A 158 27.26 -22.92 8.35
C PHE A 158 28.42 -23.42 7.46
N ASP A 159 28.35 -24.63 6.94
CA ASP A 159 29.33 -25.14 5.96
C ASP A 159 28.96 -24.61 4.56
N CYS A 160 29.95 -24.11 3.81
CA CYS A 160 29.72 -23.57 2.47
C CYS A 160 29.09 -24.56 1.48
N ARG A 161 29.25 -25.88 1.74
CA ARG A 161 28.66 -26.96 0.95
C ARG A 161 27.24 -27.35 1.37
N GLY A 162 26.76 -26.77 2.49
CA GLY A 162 25.42 -27.02 3.02
C GLY A 162 24.34 -26.39 2.17
N ARG A 163 23.27 -27.13 1.91
CA ARG A 163 22.11 -26.60 1.17
C ARG A 163 21.42 -25.45 1.91
N VAL A 164 21.28 -25.57 3.25
CA VAL A 164 20.73 -24.49 4.10
C VAL A 164 21.58 -23.24 3.99
N ASN A 165 22.93 -23.38 4.09
CA ASN A 165 23.82 -22.25 3.93
C ASN A 165 23.71 -21.61 2.53
N PHE A 166 23.66 -22.43 1.49
CA PHE A 166 23.57 -21.95 0.11
C PHE A 166 22.27 -21.18 -0.15
N ILE A 167 21.13 -21.70 0.33
CA ILE A 167 19.83 -21.01 0.25
C ILE A 167 19.85 -19.70 1.03
N ASN A 168 20.40 -19.68 2.25
CA ASN A 168 20.50 -18.45 3.04
C ASN A 168 21.31 -17.37 2.31
N ARG A 169 22.43 -17.76 1.68
CA ARG A 169 23.24 -16.84 0.86
C ARG A 169 22.45 -16.29 -0.33
N LEU A 170 21.71 -17.13 -1.04
CA LEU A 170 20.88 -16.71 -2.17
C LEU A 170 19.75 -15.77 -1.69
N ASN A 171 19.08 -16.11 -0.59
CA ASN A 171 18.03 -15.25 -0.05
C ASN A 171 18.55 -13.87 0.38
N THR A 172 19.75 -13.82 0.96
CA THR A 172 20.42 -12.54 1.28
C THR A 172 20.72 -11.74 0.02
N ALA A 173 21.29 -12.38 -1.01
CA ALA A 173 21.58 -11.69 -2.27
C ALA A 173 20.31 -11.21 -3.00
N PHE A 174 19.20 -11.95 -2.92
CA PHE A 174 17.90 -11.51 -3.45
C PHE A 174 17.39 -10.29 -2.69
N ALA A 175 17.54 -10.25 -1.36
CA ALA A 175 17.18 -9.09 -0.54
C ALA A 175 18.04 -7.86 -0.89
N ASP A 176 19.35 -8.03 -1.09
CA ASP A 176 20.28 -6.97 -1.50
C ASP A 176 19.91 -6.41 -2.89
N TYR A 177 19.53 -7.29 -3.82
CA TYR A 177 19.05 -6.88 -5.13
C TYR A 177 17.75 -6.06 -5.00
N ALA A 178 16.76 -6.54 -4.23
CA ALA A 178 15.52 -5.83 -4.01
C ALA A 178 15.73 -4.47 -3.32
N ALA A 179 16.65 -4.37 -2.38
CA ALA A 179 16.98 -3.13 -1.69
C ALA A 179 17.60 -2.06 -2.62
N SER A 180 18.23 -2.47 -3.72
CA SER A 180 18.91 -1.60 -4.69
C SER A 180 18.13 -1.35 -5.98
N HIS A 181 16.99 -2.03 -6.18
CA HIS A 181 16.18 -1.92 -7.41
C HIS A 181 14.73 -1.54 -7.08
N GLU A 182 14.34 -0.34 -7.44
CA GLU A 182 12.95 0.11 -7.30
C GLU A 182 11.99 -0.78 -8.10
N SER A 183 10.76 -0.93 -7.62
CA SER A 183 9.72 -1.78 -8.25
C SER A 183 10.05 -3.28 -8.32
N PHE A 184 11.07 -3.73 -7.58
CA PHE A 184 11.39 -5.14 -7.40
C PHE A 184 11.10 -5.55 -5.95
N TYR A 185 10.28 -6.57 -5.76
CA TYR A 185 9.77 -6.99 -4.44
C TYR A 185 10.02 -8.47 -4.21
N ILE A 186 10.24 -8.84 -2.96
CA ILE A 186 10.38 -10.24 -2.54
C ILE A 186 9.06 -10.74 -1.95
N ASN A 187 8.55 -11.85 -2.47
CA ASN A 187 7.58 -12.68 -1.76
C ASN A 187 8.36 -13.66 -0.88
N ASP A 188 8.43 -13.37 0.42
CA ASP A 188 9.27 -14.13 1.37
C ASP A 188 8.64 -15.49 1.72
N ILE A 189 8.80 -16.46 0.82
CA ILE A 189 8.32 -17.83 1.03
C ILE A 189 9.12 -18.58 2.09
N ASN A 190 10.34 -18.13 2.42
CA ASN A 190 11.09 -18.69 3.52
C ASN A 190 10.34 -18.45 4.85
N TYR A 191 9.87 -17.23 5.09
CA TYR A 191 9.07 -16.90 6.26
C TYR A 191 7.70 -17.59 6.24
N VAL A 192 6.99 -17.58 5.10
CA VAL A 192 5.66 -18.21 4.97
C VAL A 192 5.74 -19.71 5.24
N SER A 193 6.74 -20.41 4.66
CA SER A 193 6.93 -21.85 4.87
C SER A 193 7.28 -22.19 6.32
N ALA A 194 8.08 -21.36 6.99
CA ALA A 194 8.40 -21.51 8.41
C ALA A 194 7.16 -21.36 9.29
N CYS A 195 6.31 -20.36 8.99
CA CYS A 195 5.04 -20.14 9.72
C CYS A 195 4.03 -21.28 9.53
N TYR A 196 3.97 -21.83 8.31
CA TYR A 196 3.10 -22.96 8.00
C TYR A 196 3.59 -24.26 8.63
N GLY A 197 4.88 -24.42 8.76
CA GLY A 197 5.63 -25.60 9.19
C GLY A 197 6.27 -26.32 7.99
N LEU A 198 7.61 -26.26 7.93
CA LEU A 198 8.41 -26.72 6.80
C LEU A 198 8.14 -28.18 6.40
N ASP A 199 7.96 -29.08 7.37
CA ASP A 199 7.68 -30.49 7.11
C ASP A 199 6.36 -30.71 6.36
N LYS A 200 5.32 -29.91 6.70
CA LYS A 200 4.04 -29.94 6.00
C LYS A 200 4.10 -29.25 4.66
N TRP A 201 4.83 -28.14 4.58
CA TRP A 201 5.01 -27.36 3.35
C TRP A 201 5.66 -28.20 2.24
N SER A 202 6.71 -28.93 2.56
CA SER A 202 7.57 -29.63 1.60
C SER A 202 7.14 -31.08 1.32
N GLU A 203 5.86 -31.41 1.40
CA GLU A 203 5.34 -32.76 1.16
C GLU A 203 5.75 -33.29 -0.25
N PRO A 204 6.66 -34.30 -0.35
CA PRO A 204 7.26 -34.70 -1.63
C PRO A 204 6.26 -35.25 -2.64
N SER A 205 5.16 -35.85 -2.19
CA SER A 205 4.13 -36.44 -3.06
C SER A 205 3.53 -35.40 -4.01
N TYR A 206 3.31 -34.18 -3.56
CA TYR A 206 2.78 -33.10 -4.40
C TYR A 206 3.74 -32.69 -5.50
N TRP A 207 5.04 -32.67 -5.23
CA TRP A 207 6.04 -32.42 -6.25
C TRP A 207 6.12 -33.55 -7.28
N HIS A 208 6.18 -34.80 -6.84
CA HIS A 208 6.36 -35.93 -7.74
C HIS A 208 5.14 -36.15 -8.63
N LEU A 209 3.92 -36.01 -8.09
CA LEU A 209 2.69 -36.24 -8.81
C LEU A 209 2.25 -35.04 -9.67
N TYR A 210 2.40 -33.81 -9.17
CA TYR A 210 1.77 -32.64 -9.76
C TYR A 210 2.71 -31.46 -10.00
N LYS A 211 3.98 -31.57 -9.60
CA LYS A 211 4.97 -30.48 -9.68
C LYS A 211 4.58 -29.22 -8.89
N TYR A 212 3.88 -29.35 -7.78
CA TYR A 212 3.67 -28.26 -6.84
C TYR A 212 4.91 -28.08 -5.96
N ALA A 213 5.37 -26.84 -5.81
CA ALA A 213 6.50 -26.49 -4.96
C ALA A 213 6.19 -26.60 -3.46
N MET A 214 4.90 -26.57 -3.10
CA MET A 214 4.37 -26.68 -1.76
C MET A 214 3.18 -27.63 -1.70
N CYS A 215 2.76 -28.03 -0.51
CA CYS A 215 1.53 -28.81 -0.36
C CYS A 215 0.30 -27.95 -0.72
N VAL A 216 -0.71 -28.57 -1.31
CA VAL A 216 -1.94 -27.87 -1.74
C VAL A 216 -2.63 -27.11 -0.60
N PRO A 217 -2.73 -27.64 0.64
CA PRO A 217 -3.33 -26.90 1.76
C PRO A 217 -2.60 -25.61 2.15
N ALA A 218 -1.32 -25.41 1.76
CA ALA A 218 -0.56 -24.17 2.02
C ALA A 218 -0.78 -23.09 0.95
N ILE A 219 -1.40 -23.44 -0.18
CA ILE A 219 -1.61 -22.48 -1.30
C ILE A 219 -2.42 -21.25 -0.87
N PRO A 220 -3.48 -21.34 -0.04
CA PRO A 220 -4.18 -20.15 0.43
C PRO A 220 -3.30 -19.19 1.22
N ASP A 221 -2.47 -19.69 2.15
CA ASP A 221 -1.54 -18.87 2.93
C ASP A 221 -0.50 -18.18 2.03
N PHE A 222 0.04 -18.92 1.07
CA PHE A 222 0.95 -18.39 0.06
C PHE A 222 0.29 -17.29 -0.79
N ALA A 223 -0.89 -17.57 -1.33
CA ALA A 223 -1.63 -16.63 -2.19
C ALA A 223 -2.07 -15.37 -1.41
N PHE A 224 -2.43 -15.51 -0.13
CA PHE A 224 -2.76 -14.39 0.75
C PHE A 224 -1.56 -13.47 0.96
N ASN A 225 -0.37 -14.04 1.24
CA ASN A 225 0.86 -13.25 1.38
C ASN A 225 1.21 -12.51 0.09
N LEU A 226 1.16 -13.19 -1.07
CA LEU A 226 1.39 -12.59 -2.38
C LEU A 226 0.37 -11.49 -2.71
N ALA A 227 -0.93 -11.73 -2.41
CA ALA A 227 -1.98 -10.74 -2.61
C ALA A 227 -1.77 -9.49 -1.77
N ALA A 228 -1.19 -9.62 -0.56
CA ALA A 228 -0.86 -8.48 0.30
C ALA A 228 0.19 -7.57 -0.35
N ILE A 229 1.24 -8.13 -0.97
CA ILE A 229 2.25 -7.37 -1.71
C ILE A 229 1.61 -6.69 -2.91
N ILE A 230 0.81 -7.41 -3.71
CA ILE A 230 0.14 -6.86 -4.90
C ILE A 230 -0.80 -5.71 -4.53
N LYS A 231 -1.62 -5.87 -3.46
CA LYS A 231 -2.50 -4.78 -3.01
C LYS A 231 -1.73 -3.55 -2.57
N SER A 232 -0.56 -3.74 -1.93
CA SER A 232 0.32 -2.65 -1.52
C SER A 232 0.90 -1.90 -2.73
N VAL A 233 1.40 -2.63 -3.73
CA VAL A 233 1.90 -2.07 -5.00
C VAL A 233 0.82 -1.20 -5.66
N PHE A 234 -0.44 -1.63 -5.64
CA PHE A 234 -1.55 -0.87 -6.22
C PHE A 234 -2.26 0.08 -5.23
N GLY A 235 -1.64 0.40 -4.09
CA GLY A 235 -2.10 1.44 -3.17
C GLY A 235 -3.42 1.12 -2.44
N LYS A 236 -3.70 -0.17 -2.16
CA LYS A 236 -4.93 -0.63 -1.48
C LYS A 236 -4.74 -0.95 0.00
N ASN A 237 -3.64 -0.52 0.61
CA ASN A 237 -3.38 -0.74 2.04
C ASN A 237 -4.30 0.07 2.93
N LYS A 238 -4.53 -0.44 4.13
CA LYS A 238 -5.09 0.34 5.24
C LYS A 238 -4.10 1.43 5.67
N LYS A 239 -4.59 2.44 6.40
CA LYS A 239 -3.78 3.62 6.77
C LYS A 239 -3.82 3.93 8.26
N ALA A 240 -4.88 3.53 8.95
CA ALA A 240 -5.07 3.83 10.36
C ALA A 240 -5.66 2.66 11.14
N LEU A 241 -5.23 2.55 12.40
CA LEU A 241 -5.84 1.74 13.43
C LEU A 241 -6.78 2.61 14.27
N VAL A 242 -7.98 2.13 14.49
CA VAL A 242 -8.95 2.67 15.42
C VAL A 242 -9.05 1.68 16.58
N LEU A 243 -8.63 2.09 17.75
CA LEU A 243 -8.38 1.22 18.89
C LEU A 243 -9.44 1.48 19.97
N ASP A 244 -10.05 0.43 20.49
CA ASP A 244 -10.68 0.50 21.80
C ASP A 244 -9.60 0.54 22.89
N LEU A 245 -9.99 0.81 24.13
CA LEU A 245 -9.08 0.96 25.28
C LEU A 245 -9.21 -0.24 26.24
N ASP A 246 -10.32 -0.33 26.97
CA ASP A 246 -10.56 -1.33 28.00
C ASP A 246 -10.53 -2.74 27.39
N ASN A 247 -9.80 -3.67 28.01
CA ASN A 247 -9.52 -5.03 27.53
C ASN A 247 -8.92 -5.14 26.12
N THR A 248 -8.53 -3.99 25.52
CA THR A 248 -7.84 -3.92 24.23
C THR A 248 -6.41 -3.41 24.38
N LEU A 249 -6.21 -2.26 25.04
CA LEU A 249 -4.84 -1.71 25.33
C LEU A 249 -4.36 -2.03 26.75
N TRP A 250 -5.24 -2.35 27.64
CA TRP A 250 -4.97 -2.83 29.01
C TRP A 250 -6.08 -3.80 29.44
N GLY A 251 -5.83 -4.60 30.46
CA GLY A 251 -6.85 -5.45 31.08
C GLY A 251 -7.68 -4.68 32.09
N GLY A 252 -8.98 -4.97 32.15
CA GLY A 252 -9.92 -4.28 33.03
C GLY A 252 -10.59 -3.07 32.40
N VAL A 253 -11.43 -2.40 33.17
CA VAL A 253 -12.23 -1.23 32.79
C VAL A 253 -11.80 -0.04 33.66
N VAL A 254 -11.12 0.93 33.06
CA VAL A 254 -10.51 2.04 33.82
C VAL A 254 -11.55 2.86 34.60
N GLY A 255 -12.79 2.95 34.12
CA GLY A 255 -13.87 3.66 34.81
C GLY A 255 -14.34 2.98 36.09
N ASP A 256 -14.23 1.64 36.15
CA ASP A 256 -14.67 0.81 37.29
C ASP A 256 -13.49 0.47 38.22
N ASP A 257 -12.36 0.07 37.65
CA ASP A 257 -11.19 -0.43 38.39
C ASP A 257 -10.24 0.69 38.83
N GLY A 258 -10.38 1.89 38.24
CA GLY A 258 -9.45 2.99 38.42
C GLY A 258 -8.11 2.75 37.71
N VAL A 259 -7.27 3.79 37.64
CA VAL A 259 -5.97 3.72 36.93
C VAL A 259 -5.02 2.69 37.58
N ASP A 260 -5.01 2.58 38.89
CA ASP A 260 -4.15 1.63 39.61
C ASP A 260 -4.69 0.19 39.54
N GLY A 261 -5.93 -0.01 39.11
CA GLY A 261 -6.58 -1.33 39.02
C GLY A 261 -6.52 -1.97 37.65
N ILE A 262 -6.17 -1.22 36.57
CA ILE A 262 -6.02 -1.81 35.24
C ILE A 262 -4.73 -2.62 35.12
N GLU A 263 -4.80 -3.70 34.32
CA GLU A 263 -3.64 -4.57 34.11
C GLU A 263 -2.80 -4.11 32.91
N ILE A 264 -1.67 -3.48 33.22
CA ILE A 264 -0.64 -3.07 32.26
C ILE A 264 0.72 -3.08 32.97
N GLY A 265 1.80 -3.37 32.25
CA GLY A 265 3.16 -3.36 32.79
C GLY A 265 3.73 -4.76 33.04
N GLN A 266 4.60 -4.91 34.05
CA GLN A 266 5.39 -6.13 34.26
C GLN A 266 4.94 -7.00 35.43
N GLU A 267 3.98 -6.56 36.23
CA GLU A 267 3.62 -7.22 37.49
C GLU A 267 2.79 -8.49 37.30
N THR A 268 1.89 -8.49 36.32
CA THR A 268 1.02 -9.64 36.03
C THR A 268 1.30 -10.23 34.65
N HIS A 269 0.91 -11.48 34.42
CA HIS A 269 1.01 -12.10 33.12
C HIS A 269 0.23 -11.31 32.05
N MET A 270 -1.01 -10.93 32.35
CA MET A 270 -1.83 -10.18 31.41
C MET A 270 -1.33 -8.75 31.21
N GLY A 271 -0.83 -8.11 32.27
CA GLY A 271 -0.16 -6.81 32.16
C GLY A 271 0.99 -6.83 31.18
N GLN A 272 1.82 -7.89 31.19
CA GLN A 272 2.91 -8.08 30.23
C GLN A 272 2.41 -8.25 28.79
N VAL A 273 1.31 -9.00 28.58
CA VAL A 273 0.70 -9.21 27.26
C VAL A 273 0.24 -7.86 26.66
N TYR A 274 -0.48 -7.07 27.44
CA TYR A 274 -0.93 -5.75 26.98
C TYR A 274 0.23 -4.78 26.77
N ALA A 275 1.23 -4.80 27.64
CA ALA A 275 2.43 -3.96 27.48
C ALA A 275 3.21 -4.31 26.17
N GLU A 276 3.32 -5.59 25.85
CA GLU A 276 3.92 -6.06 24.59
C GLU A 276 3.10 -5.61 23.39
N PHE A 277 1.78 -5.69 23.46
CA PHE A 277 0.88 -5.23 22.40
C PHE A 277 0.99 -3.72 22.18
N GLN A 278 1.02 -2.90 23.24
CA GLN A 278 1.25 -1.45 23.12
C GLN A 278 2.61 -1.14 22.46
N LYS A 279 3.68 -1.85 22.82
CA LYS A 279 4.99 -1.69 22.18
C LYS A 279 4.93 -2.03 20.70
N TYR A 280 4.26 -3.11 20.34
CA TYR A 280 4.05 -3.49 18.93
C TYR A 280 3.30 -2.40 18.16
N LEU A 281 2.22 -1.84 18.72
CA LEU A 281 1.48 -0.74 18.11
C LEU A 281 2.34 0.53 17.93
N GLY A 282 3.24 0.80 18.88
CA GLY A 282 4.24 1.86 18.75
C GLY A 282 5.15 1.65 17.54
N LEU A 283 5.66 0.42 17.35
CA LEU A 283 6.46 0.08 16.17
C LEU A 283 5.65 0.18 14.86
N VAL A 284 4.38 -0.23 14.88
CA VAL A 284 3.47 -0.07 13.73
C VAL A 284 3.26 1.42 13.41
N LYS A 285 3.07 2.27 14.42
CA LYS A 285 2.98 3.74 14.25
C LYS A 285 4.24 4.30 13.58
N ASP A 286 5.43 3.83 13.96
CA ASP A 286 6.70 4.29 13.41
C ASP A 286 6.86 3.96 11.92
N THR A 287 6.10 2.99 11.40
CA THR A 287 6.00 2.74 9.95
C THR A 287 5.08 3.72 9.21
N GLY A 288 4.48 4.68 9.90
CA GLY A 288 3.57 5.68 9.34
C GLY A 288 2.10 5.27 9.37
N VAL A 289 1.73 4.24 10.11
CA VAL A 289 0.34 3.90 10.42
C VAL A 289 -0.19 4.86 11.48
N MET A 290 -1.35 5.44 11.26
CA MET A 290 -1.99 6.36 12.19
C MET A 290 -2.69 5.59 13.30
N LEU A 291 -2.50 6.00 14.56
CA LEU A 291 -3.25 5.46 15.69
C LEU A 291 -4.34 6.46 16.09
N THR A 292 -5.53 5.95 16.34
CA THR A 292 -6.69 6.69 16.88
C THR A 292 -7.41 5.86 17.92
N VAL A 293 -8.15 6.51 18.80
CA VAL A 293 -8.95 5.85 19.84
C VAL A 293 -10.43 6.02 19.54
N CYS A 294 -11.19 4.93 19.73
CA CYS A 294 -12.65 4.92 19.73
C CYS A 294 -13.15 4.04 20.88
N SER A 295 -13.42 4.63 22.04
CA SER A 295 -13.80 3.90 23.25
C SER A 295 -15.09 4.46 23.85
N LYS A 296 -15.91 3.58 24.41
CA LYS A 296 -17.05 3.92 25.27
C LYS A 296 -16.56 4.17 26.68
N ASN A 297 -16.11 5.37 26.94
CA ASN A 297 -15.54 5.79 28.21
C ASN A 297 -15.70 7.30 28.40
N ASP A 298 -15.59 7.80 29.61
CA ASP A 298 -15.41 9.22 29.85
C ASP A 298 -13.99 9.64 29.41
N GLU A 299 -13.86 10.80 28.76
CA GLU A 299 -12.58 11.25 28.21
C GLU A 299 -11.49 11.38 29.29
N GLU A 300 -11.87 11.83 30.50
CA GLU A 300 -10.95 11.95 31.64
C GLU A 300 -10.37 10.59 32.04
N ASN A 301 -11.20 9.55 32.13
CA ASN A 301 -10.79 8.18 32.45
C ASN A 301 -9.89 7.60 31.36
N ALA A 302 -10.27 7.79 30.09
CA ALA A 302 -9.49 7.35 28.95
C ALA A 302 -8.09 7.95 28.94
N LEU A 303 -7.99 9.27 29.17
CA LEU A 303 -6.71 9.97 29.25
C LEU A 303 -5.89 9.55 30.49
N ALA A 304 -6.54 9.29 31.61
CA ALA A 304 -5.88 8.79 32.81
C ALA A 304 -5.27 7.39 32.59
N GLY A 305 -6.00 6.46 31.96
CA GLY A 305 -5.51 5.14 31.58
C GLY A 305 -4.34 5.21 30.59
N LEU A 306 -4.43 6.05 29.55
CA LEU A 306 -3.33 6.28 28.60
C LEU A 306 -2.09 6.91 29.24
N ASN A 307 -2.24 7.65 30.33
CA ASN A 307 -1.13 8.23 31.10
C ASN A 307 -0.56 7.26 32.15
N HIS A 308 -1.07 6.02 32.27
CA HIS A 308 -0.54 5.05 33.22
C HIS A 308 0.98 4.90 33.08
N PRO A 309 1.75 4.92 34.19
CA PRO A 309 3.23 4.92 34.13
C PRO A 309 3.83 3.76 33.34
N GLU A 310 3.26 2.56 33.48
CA GLU A 310 3.69 1.33 32.79
C GLU A 310 3.23 1.22 31.33
N GLY A 311 2.31 2.08 30.88
CA GLY A 311 1.83 2.10 29.49
C GLY A 311 2.90 2.65 28.55
N SER A 312 3.11 1.98 27.41
CA SER A 312 4.07 2.40 26.39
C SER A 312 3.49 3.44 25.44
N LEU A 313 2.19 3.40 25.19
CA LEU A 313 1.47 4.39 24.39
C LEU A 313 0.92 5.50 25.29
N LYS A 314 1.09 6.74 24.86
CA LYS A 314 0.63 7.93 25.56
C LYS A 314 -0.40 8.69 24.71
N PRO A 315 -1.19 9.62 25.28
CA PRO A 315 -2.17 10.39 24.50
C PRO A 315 -1.59 11.01 23.22
N ASP A 316 -0.32 11.47 23.28
CA ASP A 316 0.37 12.05 22.14
C ASP A 316 0.70 11.05 21.01
N ASP A 317 0.60 9.76 21.24
CA ASP A 317 0.79 8.77 20.17
C ASP A 317 -0.43 8.67 19.24
N PHE A 318 -1.56 9.18 19.66
CA PHE A 318 -2.81 9.14 18.92
C PHE A 318 -3.09 10.47 18.21
N ILE A 319 -3.52 10.39 16.95
CA ILE A 319 -3.89 11.58 16.18
C ILE A 319 -5.26 12.11 16.61
N MET A 320 -6.13 11.21 17.04
CA MET A 320 -7.47 11.55 17.50
C MET A 320 -7.93 10.57 18.57
N ILE A 321 -8.49 11.10 19.65
CA ILE A 321 -9.10 10.32 20.74
C ILE A 321 -10.60 10.65 20.75
N LYS A 322 -11.44 9.62 20.57
CA LYS A 322 -12.89 9.66 20.71
C LYS A 322 -13.29 8.75 21.86
N ALA A 323 -13.28 9.30 23.07
CA ALA A 323 -13.75 8.63 24.27
C ALA A 323 -15.07 9.31 24.68
N ASN A 324 -16.19 8.67 24.44
CA ASN A 324 -17.52 9.10 24.78
C ASN A 324 -18.51 7.93 24.68
N TRP A 325 -19.76 8.14 25.06
CA TRP A 325 -20.80 7.11 25.11
C TRP A 325 -21.61 7.01 23.80
N ASP A 326 -21.20 7.69 22.73
CA ASP A 326 -21.81 7.56 21.41
C ASP A 326 -21.50 6.17 20.80
N ASN A 327 -22.30 5.79 19.79
CA ASN A 327 -22.06 4.54 19.08
C ASN A 327 -20.70 4.58 18.37
N LYS A 328 -19.94 3.47 18.45
CA LYS A 328 -18.61 3.37 17.87
C LYS A 328 -18.58 3.57 16.34
N ASP A 329 -19.61 3.11 15.63
CA ASP A 329 -19.75 3.35 14.18
C ASP A 329 -19.74 4.85 13.83
N ARG A 330 -20.48 5.68 14.58
CA ARG A 330 -20.49 7.15 14.38
C ARG A 330 -19.17 7.81 14.72
N ASN A 331 -18.52 7.36 15.79
CA ASN A 331 -17.19 7.85 16.16
C ASN A 331 -16.14 7.47 15.10
N ILE A 332 -16.20 6.27 14.51
CA ILE A 332 -15.33 5.83 13.43
C ILE A 332 -15.57 6.66 12.16
N GLU A 333 -16.83 6.99 11.82
CA GLU A 333 -17.14 7.92 10.73
C GLU A 333 -16.55 9.31 10.97
N ALA A 334 -16.66 9.83 12.19
CA ALA A 334 -16.07 11.10 12.57
C ALA A 334 -14.54 11.08 12.51
N ILE A 335 -13.90 9.96 12.90
CA ILE A 335 -12.45 9.75 12.77
C ILE A 335 -12.06 9.75 11.29
N ALA A 336 -12.76 9.00 10.43
CA ALA A 336 -12.49 8.97 9.00
C ALA A 336 -12.57 10.35 8.36
N ALA A 337 -13.61 11.11 8.72
CA ALA A 337 -13.82 12.49 8.26
C ALA A 337 -12.72 13.43 8.78
N GLY A 338 -12.37 13.35 10.06
CA GLY A 338 -11.31 14.17 10.66
C GLY A 338 -9.93 13.90 10.07
N LEU A 339 -9.64 12.64 9.73
CA LEU A 339 -8.42 12.24 9.03
C LEU A 339 -8.48 12.51 7.52
N ASN A 340 -9.64 12.88 6.99
CA ASN A 340 -9.88 13.04 5.56
C ASN A 340 -9.46 11.80 4.73
N ILE A 341 -9.83 10.60 5.20
CA ILE A 341 -9.58 9.32 4.53
C ILE A 341 -10.88 8.53 4.39
N GLY A 342 -10.93 7.62 3.43
CA GLY A 342 -12.08 6.71 3.31
C GLY A 342 -12.14 5.71 4.45
N GLN A 343 -13.35 5.27 4.84
CA GLN A 343 -13.57 4.22 5.83
C GLN A 343 -12.85 2.91 5.45
N ASP A 344 -12.69 2.65 4.15
CA ASP A 344 -11.95 1.50 3.63
C ASP A 344 -10.44 1.52 3.95
N ALA A 345 -9.92 2.64 4.45
CA ALA A 345 -8.54 2.77 4.93
C ALA A 345 -8.36 2.49 6.42
N LEU A 346 -9.43 2.19 7.15
CA LEU A 346 -9.44 1.95 8.60
C LEU A 346 -9.41 0.46 8.96
N VAL A 347 -8.83 0.17 10.11
CA VAL A 347 -8.92 -1.11 10.82
C VAL A 347 -9.39 -0.81 12.24
N PHE A 348 -10.46 -1.44 12.68
CA PHE A 348 -11.01 -1.29 14.03
C PHE A 348 -10.68 -2.51 14.88
N LEU A 349 -10.04 -2.28 16.03
CA LEU A 349 -9.64 -3.30 17.00
C LEU A 349 -10.42 -3.09 18.29
N ASP A 350 -11.11 -4.14 18.74
CA ASP A 350 -12.01 -4.11 19.90
C ASP A 350 -12.15 -5.55 20.43
N ASP A 351 -12.04 -5.76 21.73
CA ASP A 351 -12.20 -7.06 22.36
C ASP A 351 -13.66 -7.53 22.36
N ASN A 352 -14.62 -6.57 22.39
CA ASN A 352 -16.04 -6.86 22.51
C ASN A 352 -16.65 -7.33 21.17
N PRO A 353 -17.10 -8.60 21.06
CA PRO A 353 -17.66 -9.13 19.83
C PRO A 353 -18.96 -8.42 19.39
N ALA A 354 -19.73 -7.86 20.33
CA ALA A 354 -20.95 -7.12 19.99
C ALA A 354 -20.62 -5.80 19.29
N GLU A 355 -19.62 -5.04 19.76
CA GLU A 355 -19.16 -3.80 19.12
C GLU A 355 -18.55 -4.11 17.75
N ARG A 356 -17.72 -5.15 17.63
CA ARG A 356 -17.19 -5.60 16.33
C ARG A 356 -18.30 -5.95 15.34
N ALA A 357 -19.35 -6.65 15.79
CA ALA A 357 -20.48 -7.02 14.94
C ALA A 357 -21.27 -5.77 14.46
N ILE A 358 -21.50 -4.80 15.34
CA ILE A 358 -22.17 -3.55 15.00
C ILE A 358 -21.37 -2.78 13.96
N VAL A 359 -20.07 -2.56 14.20
CA VAL A 359 -19.21 -1.82 13.26
C VAL A 359 -19.12 -2.54 11.91
N SER A 360 -18.96 -3.87 11.91
CA SER A 360 -18.93 -4.64 10.65
C SER A 360 -20.23 -4.53 9.85
N ALA A 361 -21.38 -4.45 10.53
CA ALA A 361 -22.67 -4.33 9.87
C ALA A 361 -22.95 -2.91 9.35
N GLN A 362 -22.59 -1.89 10.12
CA GLN A 362 -22.85 -0.46 9.76
C GLN A 362 -21.77 0.10 8.82
N LEU A 363 -20.53 -0.33 8.97
CA LEU A 363 -19.37 0.17 8.22
C LEU A 363 -18.64 -0.99 7.50
N PRO A 364 -19.24 -1.62 6.50
CA PRO A 364 -18.74 -2.88 5.91
C PRO A 364 -17.39 -2.74 5.17
N THR A 365 -16.88 -1.54 4.98
CA THR A 365 -15.58 -1.26 4.37
C THR A 365 -14.44 -1.13 5.39
N VAL A 366 -14.77 -0.92 6.67
CA VAL A 366 -13.81 -0.96 7.77
C VAL A 366 -13.39 -2.43 8.01
N ALA A 367 -12.09 -2.68 8.12
CA ALA A 367 -11.63 -4.00 8.50
C ALA A 367 -11.79 -4.19 10.02
N VAL A 368 -12.42 -5.30 10.44
CA VAL A 368 -12.70 -5.61 11.84
C VAL A 368 -12.24 -7.03 12.13
N PRO A 369 -10.94 -7.25 12.46
CA PRO A 369 -10.42 -8.58 12.73
C PRO A 369 -10.96 -9.14 14.05
N GLU A 370 -10.90 -10.47 14.19
CA GLU A 370 -11.31 -11.16 15.41
C GLU A 370 -10.24 -10.98 16.51
N MET A 371 -10.61 -10.28 17.58
CA MET A 371 -9.77 -10.00 18.75
C MET A 371 -10.32 -10.80 19.94
N GLU A 372 -9.99 -12.10 20.01
CA GLU A 372 -10.58 -12.98 21.04
C GLU A 372 -9.69 -13.11 22.27
N ARG A 373 -8.39 -13.30 22.06
CA ARG A 373 -7.42 -13.53 23.14
C ARG A 373 -6.30 -12.51 23.06
N PRO A 374 -6.04 -11.75 24.13
CA PRO A 374 -4.99 -10.71 24.12
C PRO A 374 -3.61 -11.23 23.68
N GLU A 375 -3.26 -12.48 24.03
CA GLU A 375 -1.98 -13.09 23.63
C GLU A 375 -1.84 -13.28 22.11
N ASP A 376 -2.95 -13.27 21.38
CA ASP A 376 -2.97 -13.41 19.93
C ASP A 376 -3.08 -12.06 19.19
N TYR A 377 -3.30 -10.93 19.86
CA TYR A 377 -3.55 -9.62 19.24
C TYR A 377 -2.45 -9.21 18.26
N ILE A 378 -1.18 -9.33 18.66
CA ILE A 378 -0.05 -9.05 17.76
C ILE A 378 -0.12 -9.92 16.51
N ARG A 379 -0.35 -11.23 16.69
CA ARG A 379 -0.44 -12.18 15.57
C ARG A 379 -1.58 -11.85 14.63
N VAL A 380 -2.74 -11.47 15.16
CA VAL A 380 -3.92 -11.13 14.38
C VAL A 380 -3.63 -9.88 13.53
N VAL A 381 -3.11 -8.81 14.13
CA VAL A 381 -2.81 -7.56 13.41
C VAL A 381 -1.71 -7.76 12.37
N ASP A 382 -0.61 -8.43 12.74
CA ASP A 382 0.53 -8.68 11.84
C ASP A 382 0.13 -9.54 10.65
N ARG A 383 -0.52 -10.69 10.92
CA ARG A 383 -0.84 -11.66 9.86
C ARG A 383 -2.04 -11.30 9.02
N SER A 384 -2.87 -10.36 9.43
CA SER A 384 -3.91 -9.80 8.57
C SER A 384 -3.38 -8.98 7.41
N ARG A 385 -2.09 -8.66 7.40
CA ARG A 385 -1.41 -7.95 6.31
C ARG A 385 -2.07 -6.64 5.89
N PHE A 386 -2.65 -5.91 6.86
CA PHE A 386 -3.32 -4.64 6.58
C PHE A 386 -2.37 -3.55 6.06
N PHE A 387 -1.14 -3.55 6.54
CA PHE A 387 -0.15 -2.48 6.39
C PHE A 387 1.12 -2.95 5.67
N GLU A 388 0.98 -3.82 4.67
CA GLU A 388 2.11 -4.30 3.87
C GLU A 388 2.91 -3.15 3.27
N ILE A 389 4.24 -3.15 3.42
CA ILE A 389 5.11 -2.04 2.99
C ILE A 389 5.89 -2.47 1.76
N THR A 390 5.61 -1.83 0.62
CA THR A 390 6.35 -2.01 -0.64
C THR A 390 7.16 -0.78 -1.04
N ALA A 391 6.96 0.34 -0.37
CA ALA A 391 7.75 1.55 -0.53
C ALA A 391 7.76 2.31 0.80
N PHE A 392 8.94 2.70 1.25
CA PHE A 392 9.13 3.40 2.51
C PHE A 392 9.89 4.70 2.28
N SER A 393 9.21 5.82 2.40
CA SER A 393 9.77 7.14 2.15
C SER A 393 9.90 7.98 3.43
N SER A 394 10.72 9.03 3.39
CA SER A 394 10.81 10.00 4.49
C SER A 394 9.45 10.64 4.84
N ASP A 395 8.56 10.78 3.85
CA ASP A 395 7.20 11.28 4.07
C ASP A 395 6.31 10.27 4.81
N ASP A 396 6.56 8.95 4.64
CA ASP A 396 5.83 7.93 5.39
C ASP A 396 6.21 7.98 6.88
N LEU A 397 7.49 8.24 7.21
CA LEU A 397 7.97 8.47 8.57
C LEU A 397 7.33 9.70 9.24
N LYS A 398 7.15 10.78 8.48
CA LYS A 398 6.58 12.04 8.97
C LYS A 398 5.04 12.06 8.94
N ARG A 399 4.41 11.00 8.46
CA ARG A 399 2.94 10.99 8.26
C ARG A 399 2.17 11.34 9.52
N ASN A 400 2.52 10.74 10.65
CA ASN A 400 1.83 10.98 11.93
C ASN A 400 1.96 12.45 12.38
N GLU A 401 3.13 13.07 12.23
CA GLU A 401 3.35 14.48 12.51
C GLU A 401 2.45 15.37 11.63
N MET A 402 2.44 15.11 10.31
CA MET A 402 1.62 15.86 9.36
C MET A 402 0.11 15.77 9.67
N TYR A 403 -0.38 14.62 10.15
CA TYR A 403 -1.78 14.48 10.54
C TYR A 403 -2.11 15.16 11.87
N LYS A 404 -1.18 15.18 12.83
CA LYS A 404 -1.31 15.98 14.06
C LYS A 404 -1.38 17.47 13.74
N GLU A 405 -0.50 17.96 12.87
CA GLU A 405 -0.55 19.34 12.39
C GLU A 405 -1.88 19.65 11.71
N ASN A 406 -2.45 18.70 10.95
CA ASN A 406 -3.78 18.87 10.34
C ASN A 406 -4.89 18.95 11.40
N ALA A 407 -4.80 18.21 12.50
CA ALA A 407 -5.77 18.34 13.60
C ALA A 407 -5.68 19.73 14.26
N VAL A 408 -4.48 20.27 14.46
CA VAL A 408 -4.27 21.64 14.95
C VAL A 408 -4.86 22.67 13.98
N ARG A 409 -4.65 22.49 12.67
CA ARG A 409 -5.25 23.37 11.63
C ARG A 409 -6.77 23.34 11.66
N ALA A 410 -7.37 22.16 11.83
CA ALA A 410 -8.83 22.02 11.93
C ALA A 410 -9.39 22.72 13.17
N ALA A 411 -8.71 22.62 14.31
CA ALA A 411 -9.09 23.33 15.52
C ALA A 411 -8.97 24.85 15.36
N GLN A 412 -7.95 25.33 14.66
CA GLN A 412 -7.80 26.75 14.34
C GLN A 412 -8.89 27.22 13.37
N GLN A 413 -9.19 26.45 12.31
CA GLN A 413 -10.25 26.78 11.36
C GLN A 413 -11.60 27.04 12.04
N ALA A 414 -11.92 26.25 13.07
CA ALA A 414 -13.17 26.40 13.84
C ALA A 414 -13.29 27.75 14.56
N GLN A 415 -12.20 28.51 14.73
CA GLN A 415 -12.20 29.82 15.36
C GLN A 415 -12.45 30.97 14.37
N PHE A 416 -12.41 30.71 13.07
CA PHE A 416 -12.66 31.71 12.03
C PHE A 416 -14.09 31.60 11.49
N THR A 417 -14.73 32.75 11.27
CA THR A 417 -16.03 32.83 10.60
C THR A 417 -15.90 32.94 9.10
N ASP A 418 -14.82 33.53 8.59
CA ASP A 418 -14.50 33.64 7.18
C ASP A 418 -13.36 32.66 6.78
N TYR A 419 -13.63 31.87 5.74
CA TYR A 419 -12.66 30.86 5.28
C TYR A 419 -11.43 31.46 4.61
N GLY A 420 -11.56 32.59 3.93
CA GLY A 420 -10.44 33.31 3.32
C GLY A 420 -9.48 33.88 4.36
N GLU A 421 -10.00 34.44 5.46
CA GLU A 421 -9.20 34.90 6.59
C GLU A 421 -8.41 33.74 7.23
N TYR A 422 -9.07 32.57 7.38
CA TYR A 422 -8.39 31.36 7.83
C TYR A 422 -7.25 30.96 6.89
N LEU A 423 -7.47 30.93 5.56
CA LEU A 423 -6.42 30.58 4.58
C LEU A 423 -5.24 31.57 4.64
N HIS A 424 -5.51 32.87 4.75
CA HIS A 424 -4.48 33.87 4.95
C HIS A 424 -3.66 33.64 6.23
N SER A 425 -4.32 33.23 7.31
CA SER A 425 -3.68 32.98 8.59
C SER A 425 -2.71 31.81 8.58
N LEU A 426 -2.78 30.93 7.57
CA LEU A 426 -1.87 29.78 7.44
C LEU A 426 -0.48 30.16 6.93
N GLU A 427 -0.33 31.34 6.30
CA GLU A 427 0.96 31.82 5.74
C GLU A 427 1.59 30.80 4.79
N MET A 428 0.77 30.31 3.84
CA MET A 428 1.15 29.21 2.96
C MET A 428 2.21 29.61 1.92
N VAL A 429 3.21 28.76 1.79
CA VAL A 429 4.26 28.86 0.77
C VAL A 429 4.30 27.56 -0.04
N ALA A 430 4.20 27.67 -1.36
CA ALA A 430 4.33 26.54 -2.26
C ALA A 430 5.58 26.67 -3.14
N VAL A 431 6.29 25.55 -3.31
CA VAL A 431 7.29 25.41 -4.38
C VAL A 431 6.61 24.64 -5.52
N ILE A 432 6.43 25.31 -6.67
CA ILE A 432 5.84 24.71 -7.87
C ILE A 432 6.85 24.82 -9.01
N ASP A 433 7.34 23.66 -9.47
CA ASP A 433 8.38 23.64 -10.50
C ASP A 433 8.34 22.35 -11.33
N ASP A 434 9.20 22.28 -12.36
CA ASP A 434 9.38 21.10 -13.20
C ASP A 434 9.93 19.93 -12.37
N PHE A 435 9.62 18.69 -12.78
CA PHE A 435 10.12 17.50 -12.09
C PHE A 435 11.62 17.50 -11.93
N LEU A 436 12.09 17.02 -10.79
CA LEU A 436 13.52 16.79 -10.52
C LEU A 436 13.78 15.28 -10.33
N PRO A 437 14.93 14.76 -10.76
CA PRO A 437 15.25 13.33 -10.62
C PRO A 437 15.08 12.81 -9.19
N VAL A 438 15.49 13.61 -8.19
CA VAL A 438 15.38 13.25 -6.75
C VAL A 438 13.94 13.07 -6.27
N TYR A 439 12.95 13.59 -7.00
CA TYR A 439 11.53 13.51 -6.63
C TYR A 439 10.74 12.49 -7.45
N LEU A 440 11.31 11.86 -8.48
CA LEU A 440 10.58 10.96 -9.39
C LEU A 440 9.94 9.79 -8.65
N SER A 441 10.67 9.13 -7.77
CA SER A 441 10.16 8.03 -6.95
C SER A 441 8.95 8.48 -6.10
N ARG A 442 9.05 9.64 -5.46
CA ARG A 442 7.94 10.20 -4.66
C ARG A 442 6.75 10.59 -5.51
N ILE A 443 6.97 11.19 -6.67
CA ILE A 443 5.92 11.57 -7.63
C ILE A 443 5.20 10.30 -8.10
N THR A 444 5.94 9.28 -8.52
CA THR A 444 5.38 7.97 -8.91
C THR A 444 4.54 7.35 -7.80
N GLN A 445 5.05 7.36 -6.57
CA GLN A 445 4.31 6.87 -5.40
C GLN A 445 2.97 7.61 -5.20
N LEU A 446 2.95 8.94 -5.38
CA LEU A 446 1.73 9.74 -5.27
C LEU A 446 0.69 9.36 -6.32
N THR A 447 1.10 9.05 -7.58
CA THR A 447 0.17 8.61 -8.62
C THR A 447 -0.54 7.32 -8.23
N ASN A 448 0.11 6.45 -7.48
CA ASN A 448 -0.42 5.17 -7.03
C ASN A 448 -1.24 5.25 -5.73
N LYS A 449 -0.95 6.25 -4.86
CA LYS A 449 -1.62 6.41 -3.55
C LYS A 449 -2.79 7.40 -3.55
N SER A 450 -2.92 8.31 -4.55
CA SER A 450 -3.95 9.35 -4.60
C SER A 450 -5.21 8.87 -5.32
N ASN A 451 -6.36 8.93 -4.63
CA ASN A 451 -7.64 8.42 -5.14
C ASN A 451 -8.76 9.47 -5.14
N GLN A 452 -8.82 10.34 -4.12
CA GLN A 452 -9.93 11.29 -3.95
C GLN A 452 -9.78 12.49 -4.89
N PHE A 453 -8.60 13.10 -4.91
CA PHE A 453 -8.27 14.15 -5.86
C PHE A 453 -7.33 13.54 -6.93
N ASN A 454 -7.90 12.91 -7.92
CA ASN A 454 -7.23 12.40 -9.11
C ASN A 454 -8.23 12.40 -10.26
N LEU A 455 -8.04 13.32 -11.21
CA LEU A 455 -9.01 13.60 -12.26
C LEU A 455 -9.10 12.50 -13.31
N THR A 456 -7.97 11.91 -13.70
CA THR A 456 -7.92 10.87 -14.74
C THR A 456 -7.70 9.46 -14.19
N THR A 457 -7.41 9.36 -12.88
CA THR A 457 -7.11 8.09 -12.18
C THR A 457 -5.94 7.30 -12.79
N LYS A 458 -5.18 7.92 -13.69
CA LYS A 458 -4.01 7.32 -14.32
C LYS A 458 -2.95 7.03 -13.27
N ARG A 459 -2.26 5.92 -13.45
CA ARG A 459 -1.19 5.44 -12.58
C ARG A 459 0.05 5.27 -13.43
N PHE A 460 1.19 5.54 -12.84
CA PHE A 460 2.47 5.42 -13.52
C PHE A 460 3.37 4.44 -12.77
N THR A 461 4.07 3.61 -13.50
CA THR A 461 5.26 2.90 -13.02
C THR A 461 6.44 3.88 -12.97
N THR A 462 7.52 3.49 -12.27
CA THR A 462 8.75 4.30 -12.24
C THR A 462 9.30 4.52 -13.65
N ALA A 463 9.34 3.47 -14.47
CA ALA A 463 9.84 3.56 -15.85
C ALA A 463 8.98 4.46 -16.75
N GLU A 464 7.64 4.39 -16.66
CA GLU A 464 6.77 5.33 -17.38
C GLU A 464 6.97 6.77 -16.91
N MET A 465 7.20 6.98 -15.61
CA MET A 465 7.48 8.30 -15.07
C MET A 465 8.84 8.85 -15.54
N GLU A 466 9.85 7.99 -15.66
CA GLU A 466 11.15 8.34 -16.26
C GLU A 466 11.01 8.69 -17.73
N GLN A 467 10.18 7.99 -18.50
CA GLN A 467 9.87 8.32 -19.89
C GLN A 467 9.19 9.70 -19.99
N VAL A 468 8.17 9.96 -19.16
CA VAL A 468 7.51 11.27 -19.05
C VAL A 468 8.53 12.35 -18.67
N PHE A 469 9.46 12.05 -17.78
CA PHE A 469 10.52 12.97 -17.37
C PHE A 469 11.49 13.29 -18.49
N ALA A 470 11.85 12.33 -19.33
CA ALA A 470 12.79 12.48 -20.44
C ALA A 470 12.16 13.10 -21.71
N ASP A 471 10.83 13.10 -21.84
CA ASP A 471 10.11 13.55 -23.03
C ASP A 471 9.73 15.05 -22.93
N ASP A 472 10.37 15.89 -23.75
CA ASP A 472 10.11 17.32 -23.80
C ASP A 472 8.71 17.71 -24.34
N SER A 473 7.95 16.75 -24.86
CA SER A 473 6.56 16.99 -25.28
C SER A 473 5.61 17.14 -24.07
N TYR A 474 6.09 16.89 -22.84
CA TYR A 474 5.30 17.08 -21.63
C TYR A 474 5.62 18.40 -20.92
N ILE A 475 4.59 18.99 -20.32
CA ILE A 475 4.70 19.95 -19.21
C ILE A 475 4.39 19.16 -17.94
N ARG A 476 5.30 19.13 -16.98
CA ARG A 476 5.23 18.31 -15.79
C ARG A 476 5.62 19.12 -14.57
N LEU A 477 4.66 19.33 -13.69
CA LEU A 477 4.83 20.14 -12.49
C LEU A 477 4.58 19.32 -11.24
N TYR A 478 5.44 19.48 -10.24
CA TYR A 478 5.14 19.10 -8.88
C TYR A 478 4.86 20.31 -8.03
N GLY A 479 4.06 20.15 -7.00
CA GLY A 479 3.81 21.17 -5.99
C GLY A 479 4.09 20.66 -4.59
N ARG A 480 4.94 21.37 -3.86
CA ARG A 480 5.23 21.18 -2.45
C ARG A 480 4.56 22.31 -1.68
N LEU A 481 3.94 22.04 -0.54
CA LEU A 481 3.24 23.03 0.26
C LEU A 481 3.74 23.00 1.69
N ALA A 482 4.12 24.17 2.21
CA ALA A 482 4.39 24.40 3.62
C ALA A 482 3.49 25.52 4.16
N ASP A 483 3.22 25.51 5.44
CA ASP A 483 2.54 26.59 6.16
C ASP A 483 3.17 26.78 7.56
N LYS A 484 2.65 27.70 8.36
CA LYS A 484 3.19 28.00 9.70
C LYS A 484 3.21 26.81 10.67
N PHE A 485 2.47 25.71 10.37
CA PHE A 485 2.43 24.53 11.23
C PHE A 485 3.40 23.45 10.77
N GLY A 486 3.79 23.42 9.49
CA GLY A 486 4.74 22.45 8.99
C GLY A 486 4.79 22.31 7.48
N ASP A 487 5.69 21.42 7.03
CA ASP A 487 5.91 21.11 5.62
C ASP A 487 5.16 19.83 5.24
N ASN A 488 4.21 19.95 4.32
CA ASN A 488 3.42 18.81 3.84
C ASN A 488 4.15 18.00 2.73
N GLY A 489 5.36 18.39 2.35
CA GLY A 489 6.12 17.75 1.27
C GLY A 489 5.48 17.92 -0.10
N ILE A 490 5.78 17.01 -1.03
CA ILE A 490 5.14 17.02 -2.36
C ILE A 490 3.69 16.56 -2.22
N VAL A 491 2.77 17.43 -2.60
CA VAL A 491 1.33 17.24 -2.39
C VAL A 491 0.50 17.30 -3.66
N SER A 492 1.02 17.84 -4.76
CA SER A 492 0.31 17.88 -6.04
C SER A 492 1.23 17.56 -7.20
N VAL A 493 0.68 16.92 -8.22
CA VAL A 493 1.36 16.58 -9.47
C VAL A 493 0.43 16.85 -10.63
N VAL A 494 0.94 17.56 -11.65
CA VAL A 494 0.25 17.78 -12.93
C VAL A 494 1.18 17.37 -14.07
N ILE A 495 0.66 16.56 -14.98
CA ILE A 495 1.33 16.14 -16.22
C ILE A 495 0.41 16.49 -17.38
N GLY A 496 0.88 17.32 -18.30
CA GLY A 496 0.18 17.66 -19.52
C GLY A 496 1.02 17.35 -20.75
N LYS A 497 0.41 16.73 -21.77
CA LYS A 497 1.06 16.43 -23.04
C LYS A 497 0.76 17.51 -24.07
N VAL A 498 1.79 18.01 -24.73
CA VAL A 498 1.64 19.01 -25.80
C VAL A 498 1.16 18.33 -27.07
N ASN A 499 0.05 18.81 -27.62
CA ASN A 499 -0.54 18.32 -28.86
C ASN A 499 -0.91 19.51 -29.77
N GLY A 500 -0.03 19.87 -30.70
CA GLY A 500 -0.17 21.07 -31.50
C GLY A 500 -0.08 22.34 -30.65
N ASP A 501 -1.14 23.15 -30.62
CA ASP A 501 -1.26 24.35 -29.80
C ASP A 501 -2.10 24.15 -28.50
N THR A 502 -2.36 22.88 -28.17
CA THR A 502 -3.13 22.46 -27.00
C THR A 502 -2.25 21.69 -26.00
N LEU A 503 -2.50 21.89 -24.71
CA LEU A 503 -1.99 21.08 -23.61
C LEU A 503 -3.07 20.15 -23.11
N ASP A 504 -2.93 18.85 -23.35
CA ASP A 504 -3.83 17.81 -22.83
C ASP A 504 -3.38 17.40 -21.43
N ILE A 505 -4.18 17.65 -20.38
CA ILE A 505 -3.88 17.24 -19.00
C ILE A 505 -4.05 15.73 -18.89
N ASP A 506 -2.94 15.01 -18.88
CA ASP A 506 -2.88 13.55 -18.79
C ASP A 506 -3.06 13.06 -17.36
N LEU A 507 -2.56 13.80 -16.38
CA LEU A 507 -2.72 13.55 -14.96
C LEU A 507 -2.83 14.87 -14.19
N TRP A 508 -3.76 14.92 -13.25
CA TRP A 508 -3.76 15.90 -12.17
C TRP A 508 -4.24 15.23 -10.89
N LEU A 509 -3.37 15.23 -9.90
CA LEU A 509 -3.67 14.70 -8.59
C LEU A 509 -3.20 15.63 -7.47
N MET A 510 -3.84 15.47 -6.31
CA MET A 510 -3.44 16.13 -5.07
C MET A 510 -3.62 15.21 -3.88
N SER A 511 -2.75 15.35 -2.89
CA SER A 511 -2.81 14.62 -1.62
C SER A 511 -4.03 15.07 -0.80
N CYS A 512 -4.72 14.12 -0.17
CA CYS A 512 -5.85 14.42 0.73
C CYS A 512 -5.45 15.32 1.92
N ARG A 513 -4.17 15.39 2.25
CA ARG A 513 -3.65 16.22 3.36
C ARG A 513 -3.83 17.72 3.17
N VAL A 514 -3.92 18.20 1.92
CA VAL A 514 -3.98 19.62 1.58
C VAL A 514 -5.24 20.03 0.83
N LEU A 515 -6.26 19.19 0.85
CA LEU A 515 -7.55 19.53 0.25
C LEU A 515 -8.15 20.78 0.90
N LYS A 516 -8.85 21.59 0.09
CA LYS A 516 -9.47 22.85 0.50
C LYS A 516 -8.49 23.96 0.94
N ARG A 517 -7.23 23.92 0.49
CA ARG A 517 -6.23 24.96 0.77
C ARG A 517 -5.86 25.79 -0.45
N ASP A 518 -6.66 25.72 -1.51
CA ASP A 518 -6.47 26.44 -2.76
C ASP A 518 -5.15 26.14 -3.51
N MET A 519 -4.48 25.01 -3.15
CA MET A 519 -3.27 24.55 -3.84
C MET A 519 -3.54 24.25 -5.33
N GLU A 520 -4.75 23.82 -5.66
CA GLU A 520 -5.21 23.57 -7.03
C GLU A 520 -5.18 24.82 -7.88
N TYR A 521 -5.52 26.00 -7.35
CA TYR A 521 -5.45 27.27 -8.08
C TYR A 521 -4.01 27.70 -8.33
N ALA A 522 -3.12 27.52 -7.36
CA ALA A 522 -1.70 27.80 -7.53
C ALA A 522 -1.07 26.90 -8.60
N MET A 523 -1.43 25.61 -8.62
CA MET A 523 -0.99 24.65 -9.66
C MET A 523 -1.52 25.03 -11.04
N LEU A 524 -2.81 25.43 -11.15
CA LEU A 524 -3.41 25.86 -12.41
C LEU A 524 -2.70 27.08 -12.99
N ASP A 525 -2.47 28.11 -12.18
CA ASP A 525 -1.79 29.34 -12.61
C ASP A 525 -0.40 29.03 -13.18
N ASN A 526 0.37 28.19 -12.49
CA ASN A 526 1.70 27.79 -12.96
C ASN A 526 1.64 26.92 -14.23
N LEU A 527 0.65 26.03 -14.35
CA LEU A 527 0.44 25.23 -15.55
C LEU A 527 0.11 26.13 -16.77
N CYS A 528 -0.81 27.09 -16.59
CA CYS A 528 -1.18 28.05 -17.62
C CYS A 528 0.00 28.93 -18.04
N ASP A 529 0.82 29.38 -17.08
CA ASP A 529 2.04 30.14 -17.36
C ASP A 529 3.05 29.33 -18.20
N ARG A 530 3.31 28.07 -17.82
CA ARG A 530 4.21 27.19 -18.60
C ARG A 530 3.67 26.92 -19.99
N ALA A 531 2.35 26.72 -20.13
CA ALA A 531 1.69 26.53 -21.42
C ALA A 531 1.82 27.79 -22.30
N LYS A 532 1.58 29.00 -21.76
CA LYS A 532 1.79 30.28 -22.46
C LYS A 532 3.24 30.47 -22.90
N GLN A 533 4.22 30.17 -22.05
CA GLN A 533 5.66 30.24 -22.37
C GLN A 533 6.05 29.35 -23.54
N ARG A 534 5.36 28.19 -23.72
CA ARG A 534 5.53 27.30 -24.89
C ARG A 534 4.69 27.71 -26.11
N GLY A 535 3.97 28.81 -26.05
CA GLY A 535 3.16 29.31 -27.17
C GLY A 535 1.85 28.56 -27.39
N LEU A 536 1.39 27.80 -26.42
CA LEU A 536 0.12 27.06 -26.49
C LEU A 536 -1.04 28.03 -26.32
N LYS A 537 -2.20 27.67 -26.87
CA LYS A 537 -3.42 28.50 -26.85
C LYS A 537 -4.51 27.96 -25.95
N THR A 538 -4.55 26.65 -25.78
CA THR A 538 -5.64 25.94 -25.08
C THR A 538 -5.07 24.94 -24.09
N VAL A 539 -5.74 24.80 -22.95
CA VAL A 539 -5.54 23.68 -22.02
C VAL A 539 -6.81 22.82 -22.03
N LYS A 540 -6.63 21.53 -22.23
CA LYS A 540 -7.72 20.55 -22.23
C LYS A 540 -7.66 19.66 -21.00
N GLY A 541 -8.76 19.57 -20.27
CA GLY A 541 -8.88 18.75 -19.06
C GLY A 541 -9.79 17.55 -19.27
N TYR A 542 -9.49 16.46 -18.59
CA TYR A 542 -10.24 15.21 -18.63
C TYR A 542 -10.62 14.79 -17.22
N TYR A 543 -11.88 14.39 -17.04
CA TYR A 543 -12.32 13.77 -15.79
C TYR A 543 -12.95 12.42 -16.07
N TYR A 544 -12.44 11.39 -15.38
CA TYR A 544 -12.94 10.02 -15.45
C TYR A 544 -13.50 9.64 -14.08
N PRO A 545 -14.83 9.44 -13.96
CA PRO A 545 -15.50 9.24 -12.69
C PRO A 545 -15.13 7.90 -12.05
N THR A 546 -14.94 7.93 -10.73
CA THR A 546 -14.82 6.75 -9.88
C THR A 546 -15.64 6.93 -8.61
N ALA A 547 -15.83 5.87 -7.83
CA ALA A 547 -16.49 5.96 -6.53
C ALA A 547 -15.80 6.94 -5.56
N LYS A 548 -14.50 7.18 -5.73
CA LYS A 548 -13.65 7.94 -4.79
C LYS A 548 -13.36 9.38 -5.21
N ASN A 549 -13.41 9.73 -6.50
CA ASN A 549 -13.02 11.05 -7.00
C ASN A 549 -14.21 11.99 -7.31
N LYS A 550 -15.39 11.69 -6.80
CA LYS A 550 -16.61 12.52 -7.03
C LYS A 550 -16.43 13.98 -6.65
N MET A 551 -15.58 14.27 -5.66
CA MET A 551 -15.32 15.62 -5.18
C MET A 551 -14.68 16.55 -6.22
N VAL A 552 -14.03 16.01 -7.25
CA VAL A 552 -13.37 16.78 -8.32
C VAL A 552 -14.14 16.79 -9.64
N LYS A 553 -15.39 16.32 -9.63
CA LYS A 553 -16.23 16.22 -10.83
C LYS A 553 -16.40 17.58 -11.55
N GLU A 554 -16.63 18.63 -10.79
CA GLU A 554 -16.89 19.97 -11.33
C GLU A 554 -15.66 20.91 -11.25
N LEU A 555 -14.49 20.38 -10.84
CA LEU A 555 -13.28 21.17 -10.61
C LEU A 555 -12.87 22.01 -11.82
N TYR A 556 -12.94 21.46 -13.03
CA TYR A 556 -12.62 22.23 -14.23
C TYR A 556 -13.62 23.37 -14.47
N GLY A 557 -14.89 23.18 -14.11
CA GLY A 557 -15.90 24.25 -14.12
C GLY A 557 -15.54 25.38 -13.17
N ASP A 558 -15.13 25.04 -11.93
CA ASP A 558 -14.69 26.01 -10.91
C ASP A 558 -13.44 26.77 -11.37
N PHE A 559 -12.60 26.13 -12.16
CA PHE A 559 -11.45 26.75 -12.81
C PHE A 559 -11.80 27.66 -14.01
N GLY A 560 -13.05 27.65 -14.45
CA GLY A 560 -13.51 28.44 -15.60
C GLY A 560 -13.26 27.77 -16.95
N PHE A 561 -13.03 26.45 -16.97
CA PHE A 561 -13.05 25.69 -18.22
C PHE A 561 -14.49 25.57 -18.74
N THR A 562 -14.62 25.44 -20.05
CA THR A 562 -15.90 25.14 -20.70
C THR A 562 -15.99 23.64 -20.98
N LYS A 563 -17.10 23.02 -20.57
CA LYS A 563 -17.36 21.58 -20.85
C LYS A 563 -17.61 21.40 -22.34
N VAL A 564 -16.82 20.54 -22.99
CA VAL A 564 -16.89 20.21 -24.42
C VAL A 564 -17.75 18.99 -24.69
N SER A 565 -17.60 17.95 -23.87
CA SER A 565 -18.35 16.70 -24.03
C SER A 565 -18.50 15.94 -22.72
N GLU A 566 -19.52 15.07 -22.70
CA GLU A 566 -19.76 14.06 -21.66
C GLU A 566 -20.26 12.80 -22.34
N ASP A 567 -19.68 11.65 -22.00
CA ASP A 567 -20.10 10.36 -22.56
C ASP A 567 -21.09 9.62 -21.63
N ALA A 568 -21.53 8.44 -22.05
CA ALA A 568 -22.51 7.63 -21.30
C ALA A 568 -21.98 7.13 -19.95
N ASP A 569 -20.66 7.01 -19.80
CA ASP A 569 -19.98 6.58 -18.56
C ASP A 569 -19.72 7.76 -17.62
N GLY A 570 -20.09 9.00 -18.04
CA GLY A 570 -19.89 10.23 -17.27
C GLY A 570 -18.47 10.79 -17.38
N ASN A 571 -17.65 10.32 -18.32
CA ASN A 571 -16.37 10.93 -18.63
C ASN A 571 -16.59 12.29 -19.26
N THR A 572 -15.88 13.32 -18.81
CA THR A 572 -16.05 14.69 -19.31
C THR A 572 -14.76 15.24 -19.86
N VAL A 573 -14.90 16.07 -20.91
CA VAL A 573 -13.81 16.81 -21.54
C VAL A 573 -14.09 18.30 -21.40
N TRP A 574 -13.06 19.05 -21.03
CA TRP A 574 -13.14 20.47 -20.73
C TRP A 574 -12.02 21.22 -21.46
N GLU A 575 -12.27 22.48 -21.83
CA GLU A 575 -11.30 23.34 -22.47
C GLU A 575 -11.21 24.72 -21.82
N LEU A 576 -9.98 25.23 -21.67
CA LEU A 576 -9.67 26.56 -21.20
C LEU A 576 -8.84 27.29 -22.24
N SER A 577 -9.31 28.45 -22.72
CA SER A 577 -8.50 29.35 -23.53
C SER A 577 -7.47 30.09 -22.68
N LEU A 578 -6.20 30.05 -23.11
CA LEU A 578 -5.13 30.81 -22.46
C LEU A 578 -5.12 32.29 -22.81
N SER A 579 -5.89 32.69 -23.85
CA SER A 579 -6.10 34.09 -24.18
C SER A 579 -7.00 34.73 -23.14
N GLY A 580 -6.46 35.71 -22.41
CA GLY A 580 -7.23 36.40 -21.35
C GLY A 580 -7.32 35.61 -20.02
N TYR A 581 -6.60 34.52 -19.86
CA TYR A 581 -6.53 33.83 -18.56
C TYR A 581 -5.86 34.71 -17.51
N GLU A 582 -6.56 34.93 -16.41
CA GLU A 582 -6.09 35.67 -15.23
C GLU A 582 -5.79 34.69 -14.08
N PRO A 583 -4.68 34.89 -13.34
CA PRO A 583 -4.34 34.06 -12.18
C PRO A 583 -5.45 34.05 -11.12
N LYS A 584 -5.65 32.87 -10.51
CA LYS A 584 -6.73 32.62 -9.54
C LYS A 584 -6.22 32.39 -8.13
N ASN A 585 -4.94 32.08 -7.95
CA ASN A 585 -4.33 31.90 -6.63
C ASN A 585 -4.34 33.22 -5.84
N LYS A 586 -4.86 33.16 -4.60
CA LYS A 586 -4.99 34.33 -3.71
C LYS A 586 -4.25 34.19 -2.39
N TYR A 587 -4.02 32.97 -1.93
CA TYR A 587 -3.62 32.69 -0.55
C TYR A 587 -2.24 32.05 -0.41
N ILE A 588 -1.63 31.63 -1.51
CA ILE A 588 -0.37 30.89 -1.48
C ILE A 588 0.73 31.72 -2.13
N THR A 589 1.81 31.97 -1.40
CA THR A 589 3.05 32.50 -1.97
C THR A 589 3.74 31.41 -2.77
N VAL A 590 3.94 31.62 -4.08
CA VAL A 590 4.57 30.61 -4.94
C VAL A 590 6.05 30.96 -5.15
N GLU A 591 6.91 30.02 -4.82
CA GLU A 591 8.35 30.06 -5.06
C GLU A 591 8.73 29.04 -6.14
N ARG A 592 9.87 29.27 -6.80
CA ARG A 592 10.52 28.32 -7.72
C ARG A 592 11.84 27.87 -7.12
N ASN A 593 12.27 26.65 -7.47
CA ASN A 593 13.62 26.23 -7.10
C ASN A 593 14.65 27.21 -7.66
N LYS A 594 15.62 27.59 -6.84
CA LYS A 594 16.73 28.45 -7.22
C LYS A 594 17.79 27.66 -7.95
#